data_4c3d65cf71d019e43487f20c68004501
#
_entry.id   4c3d65cf71d019e43487f20c68004501
#
_cell.length_a   1.000
_cell.length_b   1.000
_cell.length_c   1.000
_cell.angle_alpha   90.00
_cell.angle_beta   90.00
_cell.angle_gamma   90.00
#
_symmetry.space_group_name_H-M   'P 1'
#
loop_
_entity.id
_entity.type
_entity.pdbx_description
1 polymer ?
#
loop_
_entity_poly.entity_id
_entity_poly.type
_entity_poly.pdbx_seq_one_letter_code
_entity_poly.pdbx_strand_id
1 'polypeptide(L)'
;MFVCLSPGGQSLTQGEVAKDKLLVGTVDGIFAFQKRGGSWESQGTMVPGKHFSSIVFEPSSQALFGGTYSSEIYASADLGKNWERRDSGIGDKEIYSLASQSVNGKPRVYAGTQPAHLYYSDDLGKSWTELPALRQVPGVEKWTFPGPPHQAHVKSITFHPKDPNIIHVAVEVGGFLKSTDGGKTWTTIDNINPDAHRVLIPTNDPSKLYGTAPTTNCGPETPAGFCVSSDGGASWKSMTPRDFRIGYVDPFFVHPGDPNLLFVAGAKTGPGTWRKLHTADSRIARSRDGGKSWDILTGGLPEHIRANIEGMAMDAWNGGYAIFAGTTDGDVFYSEDEGNHWQTIIKGIGPVSKSHHYSNLALEGQEAHH
;
A
#
# COMPACT_ATOMS: atom_id res chain seq x y z
N MET A 1 -7.94 13.80 -12.41
CA MET A 1 -6.99 12.90 -11.69
C MET A 1 -7.67 12.50 -10.39
N PHE A 2 -7.47 11.27 -9.92
CA PHE A 2 -8.10 10.71 -8.74
C PHE A 2 -7.07 10.53 -7.62
N VAL A 3 -7.51 10.64 -6.37
CA VAL A 3 -6.84 9.97 -5.26
C VAL A 3 -7.31 8.52 -5.26
N CYS A 4 -6.36 7.58 -5.23
CA CYS A 4 -6.66 6.16 -5.17
C CYS A 4 -6.29 5.65 -3.76
N LEU A 5 -7.28 5.20 -3.02
CA LEU A 5 -7.09 4.63 -1.68
C LEU A 5 -7.29 3.11 -1.76
N SER A 6 -6.22 2.37 -1.59
CA SER A 6 -6.25 0.91 -1.54
C SER A 6 -5.00 0.39 -0.83
N PRO A 7 -5.01 -0.85 -0.31
CA PRO A 7 -3.86 -1.39 0.40
C PRO A 7 -2.61 -1.58 -0.45
N GLY A 8 -2.73 -2.05 -1.67
CA GLY A 8 -1.60 -2.42 -2.54
C GLY A 8 -1.35 -1.51 -3.75
N GLY A 9 -2.06 -0.38 -3.81
CA GLY A 9 -1.99 0.53 -4.96
C GLY A 9 -1.16 1.77 -4.72
N GLN A 10 -1.52 2.83 -5.45
CA GLN A 10 -0.87 4.12 -5.35
C GLN A 10 -1.16 4.78 -4.00
N SER A 11 -0.10 5.25 -3.33
CA SER A 11 -0.21 5.93 -2.03
C SER A 11 -0.01 7.45 -2.10
N LEU A 12 0.50 7.99 -3.22
CA LEU A 12 0.79 9.40 -3.40
C LEU A 12 0.22 9.92 -4.71
N THR A 13 -0.53 11.02 -4.63
CA THR A 13 -0.98 11.81 -5.76
C THR A 13 -0.39 13.21 -5.62
N GLN A 14 0.14 13.78 -6.69
CA GLN A 14 0.71 15.13 -6.71
C GLN A 14 0.07 15.98 -7.80
N GLY A 15 -0.03 17.30 -7.56
CA GLY A 15 -0.55 18.24 -8.54
C GLY A 15 -0.46 19.69 -8.08
N GLU A 16 -0.98 20.59 -8.89
CA GLU A 16 -1.03 22.03 -8.56
C GLU A 16 -2.13 22.37 -7.58
N VAL A 17 -3.24 21.61 -7.62
CA VAL A 17 -4.43 21.81 -6.79
C VAL A 17 -4.86 20.50 -6.15
N ALA A 18 -5.58 20.60 -5.03
CA ALA A 18 -6.20 19.46 -4.36
C ALA A 18 -7.13 18.71 -5.32
N LYS A 19 -7.12 17.37 -5.21
CA LYS A 19 -8.05 16.52 -5.96
C LYS A 19 -9.41 16.49 -5.26
N ASP A 20 -10.43 16.47 -6.07
CA ASP A 20 -11.82 16.42 -5.65
C ASP A 20 -12.50 15.07 -5.89
N LYS A 21 -11.73 14.07 -6.39
CA LYS A 21 -12.21 12.73 -6.70
C LYS A 21 -11.41 11.68 -5.96
N LEU A 22 -12.12 10.79 -5.26
CA LEU A 22 -11.55 9.69 -4.49
C LEU A 22 -12.12 8.36 -4.98
N LEU A 23 -11.24 7.39 -5.23
CA LEU A 23 -11.59 5.99 -5.44
C LEU A 23 -11.09 5.18 -4.26
N VAL A 24 -11.97 4.34 -3.71
CA VAL A 24 -11.65 3.46 -2.58
C VAL A 24 -11.84 2.02 -3.00
N GLY A 25 -10.75 1.24 -3.01
CA GLY A 25 -10.78 -0.20 -3.24
C GLY A 25 -11.16 -0.94 -1.98
N THR A 26 -12.20 -1.76 -2.09
CA THR A 26 -12.73 -2.55 -0.99
C THR A 26 -12.96 -3.99 -1.39
N VAL A 27 -13.36 -4.83 -0.45
CA VAL A 27 -13.77 -6.22 -0.74
C VAL A 27 -15.02 -6.31 -1.59
N ASP A 28 -15.81 -5.24 -1.70
CA ASP A 28 -17.12 -5.21 -2.38
C ASP A 28 -17.12 -4.43 -3.71
N GLY A 29 -15.98 -3.90 -4.12
CA GLY A 29 -15.86 -3.11 -5.35
C GLY A 29 -14.98 -1.87 -5.18
N ILE A 30 -15.00 -1.00 -6.18
CA ILE A 30 -14.38 0.32 -6.14
C ILE A 30 -15.48 1.34 -5.88
N PHE A 31 -15.44 2.00 -4.73
CA PHE A 31 -16.36 3.09 -4.40
C PHE A 31 -15.80 4.44 -4.84
N ALA A 32 -16.63 5.20 -5.55
CA ALA A 32 -16.25 6.51 -6.06
C ALA A 32 -16.91 7.64 -5.28
N PHE A 33 -16.14 8.69 -4.99
CA PHE A 33 -16.59 9.86 -4.26
C PHE A 33 -16.10 11.13 -4.95
N GLN A 34 -16.94 12.21 -4.83
CA GLN A 34 -16.65 13.54 -5.32
C GLN A 34 -16.77 14.54 -4.15
N LYS A 35 -15.74 15.38 -3.97
CA LYS A 35 -15.80 16.46 -2.97
C LYS A 35 -16.65 17.62 -3.51
N ARG A 36 -17.67 18.03 -2.76
CA ARG A 36 -18.52 19.18 -3.06
C ARG A 36 -18.85 19.93 -1.78
N GLY A 37 -18.62 21.25 -1.77
CA GLY A 37 -18.94 22.08 -0.62
C GLY A 37 -18.33 21.63 0.70
N GLY A 38 -17.15 20.98 0.66
CA GLY A 38 -16.48 20.46 1.86
C GLY A 38 -16.87 19.04 2.25
N SER A 39 -17.87 18.43 1.62
CA SER A 39 -18.33 17.05 1.87
C SER A 39 -17.93 16.11 0.74
N TRP A 40 -17.71 14.84 1.07
CA TRP A 40 -17.47 13.77 0.10
C TRP A 40 -18.78 13.03 -0.19
N GLU A 41 -19.26 13.14 -1.42
CA GLU A 41 -20.52 12.57 -1.87
C GLU A 41 -20.27 11.31 -2.71
N SER A 42 -21.02 10.23 -2.43
CA SER A 42 -20.93 8.99 -3.19
C SER A 42 -21.37 9.21 -4.66
N GLN A 43 -20.59 8.67 -5.57
CA GLN A 43 -20.89 8.61 -7.01
C GLN A 43 -21.23 7.18 -7.47
N GLY A 44 -21.35 6.25 -6.53
CA GLY A 44 -21.68 4.86 -6.78
C GLY A 44 -20.48 3.92 -6.67
N THR A 45 -20.73 2.66 -7.01
CA THR A 45 -19.75 1.56 -6.97
C THR A 45 -19.43 1.10 -8.37
N MET A 46 -18.14 1.01 -8.66
CA MET A 46 -17.61 0.46 -9.91
C MET A 46 -17.20 -1.00 -9.68
N VAL A 47 -17.45 -1.86 -10.66
CA VAL A 47 -17.13 -3.30 -10.61
C VAL A 47 -17.55 -3.94 -9.28
N PRO A 48 -18.85 -3.90 -8.93
CA PRO A 48 -19.33 -4.39 -7.65
C PRO A 48 -19.13 -5.89 -7.46
N GLY A 49 -18.99 -6.33 -6.21
CA GLY A 49 -18.81 -7.74 -5.85
C GLY A 49 -17.42 -8.31 -6.17
N LYS A 50 -16.42 -7.45 -6.36
CA LYS A 50 -15.02 -7.84 -6.54
C LYS A 50 -14.16 -7.25 -5.43
N HIS A 51 -13.28 -8.07 -4.87
CA HIS A 51 -12.33 -7.65 -3.84
C HIS A 51 -11.12 -6.94 -4.45
N PHE A 52 -11.11 -5.61 -4.44
CA PHE A 52 -10.00 -4.80 -4.94
C PHE A 52 -8.94 -4.57 -3.86
N SER A 53 -7.83 -5.27 -3.99
CA SER A 53 -6.63 -5.10 -3.15
C SER A 53 -5.79 -3.89 -3.53
N SER A 54 -5.86 -3.45 -4.79
CA SER A 54 -5.01 -2.38 -5.33
C SER A 54 -5.70 -1.58 -6.44
N ILE A 55 -5.50 -0.25 -6.40
CA ILE A 55 -5.93 0.67 -7.46
C ILE A 55 -4.76 1.60 -7.79
N VAL A 56 -4.54 1.85 -9.09
CA VAL A 56 -3.56 2.81 -9.57
C VAL A 56 -4.15 3.65 -10.71
N PHE A 57 -3.84 4.94 -10.70
CA PHE A 57 -4.10 5.86 -11.80
C PHE A 57 -2.79 6.14 -12.53
N GLU A 58 -2.73 5.80 -13.81
CA GLU A 58 -1.59 6.09 -14.67
C GLU A 58 -1.82 7.44 -15.39
N PRO A 59 -1.03 8.49 -15.04
CA PRO A 59 -1.37 9.85 -15.43
C PRO A 59 -1.15 10.17 -16.91
N SER A 60 -0.21 9.53 -17.58
CA SER A 60 0.11 9.83 -18.98
C SER A 60 -0.95 9.32 -19.97
N SER A 61 -1.53 8.17 -19.68
CA SER A 61 -2.65 7.59 -20.45
C SER A 61 -4.02 7.93 -19.87
N GLN A 62 -4.07 8.51 -18.67
CA GLN A 62 -5.29 8.74 -17.87
C GLN A 62 -6.09 7.46 -17.59
N ALA A 63 -5.40 6.32 -17.58
CA ALA A 63 -6.02 5.02 -17.34
C ALA A 63 -6.03 4.69 -15.84
N LEU A 64 -7.09 4.01 -15.42
CA LEU A 64 -7.22 3.41 -14.10
C LEU A 64 -7.03 1.91 -14.20
N PHE A 65 -6.37 1.34 -13.21
CA PHE A 65 -6.21 -0.11 -13.05
C PHE A 65 -6.61 -0.52 -11.67
N GLY A 66 -7.35 -1.62 -11.56
CA GLY A 66 -7.73 -2.25 -10.30
C GLY A 66 -7.36 -3.73 -10.31
N GLY A 67 -6.57 -4.16 -9.34
CA GLY A 67 -6.20 -5.56 -9.13
C GLY A 67 -7.07 -6.18 -8.05
N THR A 68 -7.53 -7.41 -8.28
CA THR A 68 -8.40 -8.11 -7.34
C THR A 68 -7.69 -9.26 -6.62
N TYR A 69 -8.13 -9.54 -5.41
CA TYR A 69 -7.70 -10.72 -4.66
C TYR A 69 -8.29 -12.03 -5.24
N SER A 70 -9.00 -11.96 -6.36
CA SER A 70 -9.55 -13.08 -7.11
C SER A 70 -8.95 -13.24 -8.52
N SER A 71 -7.68 -12.89 -8.70
CA SER A 71 -6.87 -13.14 -9.90
C SER A 71 -7.28 -12.35 -11.14
N GLU A 72 -7.95 -11.19 -10.98
CA GLU A 72 -8.40 -10.38 -12.10
C GLU A 72 -7.78 -8.98 -12.04
N ILE A 73 -7.47 -8.42 -13.21
CA ILE A 73 -7.15 -7.00 -13.35
C ILE A 73 -8.20 -6.35 -14.22
N TYR A 74 -8.77 -5.27 -13.75
CA TYR A 74 -9.67 -4.42 -14.50
C TYR A 74 -8.98 -3.12 -14.87
N ALA A 75 -9.26 -2.61 -16.08
CA ALA A 75 -8.76 -1.33 -16.55
C ALA A 75 -9.89 -0.46 -17.09
N SER A 76 -9.76 0.84 -16.90
CA SER A 76 -10.64 1.85 -17.46
C SER A 76 -9.81 2.90 -18.20
N ALA A 77 -10.15 3.16 -19.47
CA ALA A 77 -9.51 4.20 -20.29
C ALA A 77 -10.35 5.50 -20.35
N ASP A 78 -11.47 5.56 -19.63
CA ASP A 78 -12.42 6.67 -19.66
C ASP A 78 -12.76 7.21 -18.25
N LEU A 79 -11.75 7.20 -17.37
CA LEU A 79 -11.84 7.72 -16.01
C LEU A 79 -12.88 7.01 -15.13
N GLY A 80 -12.99 5.70 -15.29
CA GLY A 80 -13.83 4.85 -14.46
C GLY A 80 -15.28 4.71 -14.92
N LYS A 81 -15.65 5.24 -16.09
CA LYS A 81 -17.01 5.09 -16.62
C LYS A 81 -17.27 3.67 -17.11
N ASN A 82 -16.29 3.08 -17.79
CA ASN A 82 -16.32 1.69 -18.25
C ASN A 82 -15.07 0.97 -17.79
N TRP A 83 -15.25 -0.29 -17.36
CA TRP A 83 -14.17 -1.15 -16.92
C TRP A 83 -14.18 -2.44 -17.75
N GLU A 84 -13.01 -2.88 -18.16
CA GLU A 84 -12.83 -4.14 -18.85
C GLU A 84 -11.76 -4.99 -18.17
N ARG A 85 -11.91 -6.29 -18.20
CA ARG A 85 -10.94 -7.25 -17.68
C ARG A 85 -9.71 -7.30 -18.57
N ARG A 86 -8.52 -7.13 -17.98
CA ARG A 86 -7.23 -7.08 -18.66
C ARG A 86 -6.15 -7.79 -17.86
N ASP A 87 -6.19 -9.12 -17.79
CA ASP A 87 -5.27 -9.96 -17.02
C ASP A 87 -4.60 -11.07 -17.83
N SER A 88 -4.63 -10.97 -19.17
CA SER A 88 -4.03 -11.96 -20.07
C SER A 88 -2.53 -12.14 -19.81
N GLY A 89 -2.11 -13.34 -19.42
CA GLY A 89 -0.72 -13.69 -19.11
C GLY A 89 -0.39 -13.83 -17.62
N ILE A 90 -1.29 -13.45 -16.70
CA ILE A 90 -1.05 -13.60 -15.25
C ILE A 90 -1.44 -15.00 -14.73
N GLY A 91 -2.54 -15.56 -15.25
CA GLY A 91 -3.09 -16.83 -14.75
C GLY A 91 -3.79 -16.66 -13.40
N ASP A 92 -3.98 -17.77 -12.68
CA ASP A 92 -4.77 -17.84 -11.44
C ASP A 92 -3.91 -17.41 -10.23
N LYS A 93 -3.63 -16.11 -10.13
CA LYS A 93 -2.85 -15.53 -9.03
C LYS A 93 -3.52 -14.28 -8.51
N GLU A 94 -3.75 -14.22 -7.19
CA GLU A 94 -4.32 -13.05 -6.55
C GLU A 94 -3.42 -11.82 -6.75
N ILE A 95 -4.02 -10.70 -7.12
CA ILE A 95 -3.28 -9.45 -7.29
C ILE A 95 -3.18 -8.77 -5.92
N TYR A 96 -1.97 -8.54 -5.45
CA TYR A 96 -1.69 -7.88 -4.18
C TYR A 96 -1.31 -6.42 -4.34
N SER A 97 -0.54 -6.11 -5.38
CA SER A 97 -0.06 -4.76 -5.61
C SER A 97 -0.05 -4.39 -7.08
N LEU A 98 -0.34 -3.13 -7.35
CA LEU A 98 -0.19 -2.48 -8.66
C LEU A 98 0.65 -1.22 -8.51
N ALA A 99 1.50 -0.97 -9.49
CA ALA A 99 2.26 0.26 -9.58
C ALA A 99 2.51 0.61 -11.05
N SER A 100 2.80 1.89 -11.35
CA SER A 100 3.15 2.31 -12.70
C SER A 100 4.34 3.26 -12.70
N GLN A 101 5.11 3.23 -13.77
CA GLN A 101 6.17 4.18 -14.07
C GLN A 101 6.26 4.45 -15.57
N SER A 102 7.00 5.49 -15.95
CA SER A 102 7.37 5.73 -17.34
C SER A 102 8.69 5.00 -17.67
N VAL A 103 8.68 4.20 -18.72
CA VAL A 103 9.87 3.54 -19.26
C VAL A 103 10.05 3.99 -20.71
N ASN A 104 11.13 4.67 -21.01
CA ASN A 104 11.39 5.26 -22.34
C ASN A 104 10.23 6.14 -22.85
N GLY A 105 9.64 6.93 -21.96
CA GLY A 105 8.52 7.84 -22.29
C GLY A 105 7.16 7.15 -22.47
N LYS A 106 7.04 5.86 -22.18
CA LYS A 106 5.79 5.12 -22.25
C LYS A 106 5.36 4.60 -20.88
N PRO A 107 4.06 4.53 -20.59
CA PRO A 107 3.58 3.95 -19.35
C PRO A 107 3.85 2.45 -19.31
N ARG A 108 4.35 1.97 -18.18
CA ARG A 108 4.46 0.55 -17.83
C ARG A 108 3.77 0.32 -16.50
N VAL A 109 2.86 -0.63 -16.48
CA VAL A 109 2.14 -1.05 -15.28
C VAL A 109 2.73 -2.36 -14.78
N TYR A 110 2.89 -2.48 -13.46
CA TYR A 110 3.40 -3.67 -12.81
C TYR A 110 2.33 -4.26 -11.89
N ALA A 111 2.32 -5.59 -11.79
CA ALA A 111 1.45 -6.34 -10.91
C ALA A 111 2.27 -7.32 -10.06
N GLY A 112 2.14 -7.17 -8.75
CA GLY A 112 2.67 -8.10 -7.76
C GLY A 112 1.57 -9.03 -7.26
N THR A 113 1.87 -10.32 -7.16
CA THR A 113 0.87 -11.36 -6.90
C THR A 113 1.15 -12.21 -5.67
N GLN A 114 0.15 -13.03 -5.29
CA GLN A 114 0.26 -14.22 -4.47
C GLN A 114 -0.10 -15.46 -5.31
N PRO A 115 0.75 -16.50 -5.40
CA PRO A 115 2.14 -16.54 -4.92
C PRO A 115 2.99 -15.40 -5.47
N ALA A 116 4.12 -15.10 -4.81
CA ALA A 116 4.98 -13.97 -5.15
C ALA A 116 5.57 -14.08 -6.56
N HIS A 117 4.93 -13.44 -7.52
CA HIS A 117 5.42 -13.19 -8.88
C HIS A 117 5.33 -11.70 -9.17
N LEU A 118 6.11 -11.24 -10.13
CA LEU A 118 6.06 -9.87 -10.61
C LEU A 118 5.85 -9.88 -12.12
N TYR A 119 4.84 -9.15 -12.56
CA TYR A 119 4.48 -8.97 -13.97
C TYR A 119 4.56 -7.52 -14.37
N TYR A 120 4.72 -7.26 -15.67
CA TYR A 120 4.57 -5.93 -16.24
C TYR A 120 3.74 -5.97 -17.52
N SER A 121 3.17 -4.82 -17.88
CA SER A 121 2.44 -4.58 -19.13
C SER A 121 2.90 -3.25 -19.72
N ASP A 122 3.23 -3.26 -21.03
CA ASP A 122 3.58 -2.09 -21.83
C ASP A 122 2.43 -1.64 -22.74
N ASP A 123 1.28 -2.32 -22.67
CA ASP A 123 0.12 -2.11 -23.53
C ASP A 123 -1.17 -1.79 -22.76
N LEU A 124 -1.00 -1.15 -21.59
CA LEU A 124 -2.10 -0.76 -20.70
C LEU A 124 -2.95 -1.96 -20.22
N GLY A 125 -2.26 -3.05 -19.87
CA GLY A 125 -2.85 -4.24 -19.27
C GLY A 125 -3.44 -5.24 -20.26
N LYS A 126 -3.37 -5.00 -21.58
CA LYS A 126 -3.90 -5.95 -22.56
C LYS A 126 -3.15 -7.28 -22.54
N SER A 127 -1.84 -7.23 -22.27
CA SER A 127 -1.02 -8.41 -22.05
C SER A 127 -0.02 -8.17 -20.90
N TRP A 128 0.31 -9.25 -20.18
CA TRP A 128 1.24 -9.22 -19.06
C TRP A 128 2.37 -10.21 -19.28
N THR A 129 3.59 -9.76 -18.98
CA THR A 129 4.81 -10.56 -19.06
C THR A 129 5.41 -10.70 -17.68
N GLU A 130 5.74 -11.92 -17.28
CA GLU A 130 6.43 -12.18 -16.01
C GLU A 130 7.87 -11.69 -16.03
N LEU A 131 8.36 -11.24 -14.88
CA LEU A 131 9.77 -11.05 -14.56
C LEU A 131 10.26 -12.22 -13.68
N PRO A 132 10.56 -13.38 -14.26
CA PRO A 132 10.73 -14.64 -13.53
C PRO A 132 11.99 -14.66 -12.64
N ALA A 133 12.96 -13.79 -12.91
CA ALA A 133 14.18 -13.67 -12.14
C ALA A 133 13.93 -13.27 -10.67
N LEU A 134 12.78 -12.64 -10.35
CA LEU A 134 12.40 -12.36 -8.97
C LEU A 134 12.39 -13.63 -8.11
N ARG A 135 11.96 -14.76 -8.68
CA ARG A 135 11.86 -16.06 -8.00
C ARG A 135 13.10 -16.93 -8.14
N GLN A 136 14.21 -16.38 -8.61
CA GLN A 136 15.50 -17.06 -8.78
C GLN A 136 16.54 -16.56 -7.78
N VAL A 137 16.17 -15.68 -6.85
CA VAL A 137 17.10 -15.23 -5.81
C VAL A 137 17.41 -16.35 -4.82
N PRO A 138 18.62 -16.38 -4.25
CA PRO A 138 18.94 -17.32 -3.18
C PRO A 138 17.97 -17.20 -2.00
N GLY A 139 17.51 -18.32 -1.48
CA GLY A 139 16.59 -18.35 -0.33
C GLY A 139 15.11 -18.25 -0.68
N VAL A 140 14.73 -18.22 -1.96
CA VAL A 140 13.33 -18.19 -2.40
C VAL A 140 12.50 -19.37 -1.86
N GLU A 141 13.14 -20.50 -1.61
CA GLU A 141 12.53 -21.70 -1.03
C GLU A 141 12.08 -21.52 0.44
N LYS A 142 12.53 -20.43 1.09
CA LYS A 142 12.14 -20.04 2.45
C LYS A 142 10.96 -19.07 2.48
N TRP A 143 10.57 -18.56 1.32
CA TRP A 143 9.46 -17.64 1.23
C TRP A 143 8.15 -18.32 1.64
N THR A 144 7.42 -17.71 2.53
CA THR A 144 6.21 -18.27 3.11
C THR A 144 5.24 -17.18 3.57
N PHE A 145 4.15 -17.57 4.22
CA PHE A 145 3.25 -16.68 4.92
C PHE A 145 2.62 -17.43 6.10
N PRO A 146 2.39 -16.78 7.26
CA PRO A 146 1.85 -17.48 8.44
C PRO A 146 0.44 -18.04 8.26
N GLY A 147 -0.40 -17.37 7.46
CA GLY A 147 -1.76 -17.82 7.15
C GLY A 147 -1.83 -18.71 5.91
N PRO A 148 -2.85 -19.59 5.82
CA PRO A 148 -3.11 -20.32 4.58
C PRO A 148 -3.32 -19.36 3.39
N PRO A 149 -2.84 -19.73 2.19
CA PRO A 149 -2.19 -20.98 1.76
C PRO A 149 -0.68 -21.03 2.02
N HIS A 150 -0.12 -20.24 2.93
CA HIS A 150 1.29 -20.19 3.30
C HIS A 150 2.22 -19.73 2.15
N GLN A 151 1.73 -18.85 1.32
CA GLN A 151 2.42 -18.31 0.16
C GLN A 151 2.80 -16.85 0.36
N ALA A 152 4.08 -16.54 0.23
CA ALA A 152 4.55 -15.16 0.18
C ALA A 152 3.94 -14.41 -1.01
N HIS A 153 3.86 -13.09 -0.91
CA HIS A 153 3.27 -12.24 -1.93
C HIS A 153 4.01 -10.92 -2.09
N VAL A 154 4.01 -10.38 -3.31
CA VAL A 154 4.60 -9.08 -3.61
C VAL A 154 3.63 -7.98 -3.16
N LYS A 155 3.91 -7.40 -2.00
CA LYS A 155 3.02 -6.47 -1.31
C LYS A 155 3.21 -5.01 -1.71
N SER A 156 4.42 -4.63 -2.10
CA SER A 156 4.75 -3.25 -2.44
C SER A 156 5.81 -3.20 -3.54
N ILE A 157 5.65 -2.25 -4.45
CA ILE A 157 6.56 -2.00 -5.57
C ILE A 157 6.89 -0.51 -5.58
N THR A 158 8.17 -0.15 -5.69
CA THR A 158 8.62 1.23 -5.83
C THR A 158 9.71 1.36 -6.89
N PHE A 159 9.79 2.54 -7.49
CA PHE A 159 10.73 2.85 -8.56
C PHE A 159 11.59 4.04 -8.20
N HIS A 160 12.82 4.02 -8.70
CA HIS A 160 13.68 5.20 -8.60
C HIS A 160 13.16 6.32 -9.54
N PRO A 161 13.00 7.56 -9.05
CA PRO A 161 12.31 8.62 -9.80
C PRO A 161 13.02 9.08 -11.08
N LYS A 162 14.31 8.74 -11.25
CA LYS A 162 15.13 9.16 -12.39
C LYS A 162 15.68 7.99 -13.23
N ASP A 163 15.64 6.76 -12.69
CA ASP A 163 16.15 5.58 -13.38
C ASP A 163 15.12 4.44 -13.31
N PRO A 164 14.38 4.20 -14.40
CA PRO A 164 13.33 3.18 -14.44
C PRO A 164 13.86 1.74 -14.32
N ASN A 165 15.17 1.53 -14.42
CA ASN A 165 15.79 0.23 -14.22
C ASN A 165 15.93 -0.14 -12.74
N ILE A 166 15.88 0.85 -11.83
CA ILE A 166 15.99 0.61 -10.40
C ILE A 166 14.59 0.38 -9.82
N ILE A 167 14.32 -0.87 -9.44
CA ILE A 167 13.04 -1.34 -8.90
C ILE A 167 13.30 -1.97 -7.55
N HIS A 168 12.48 -1.64 -6.57
CA HIS A 168 12.46 -2.35 -5.30
C HIS A 168 11.08 -2.95 -5.06
N VAL A 169 11.05 -4.13 -4.46
CA VAL A 169 9.81 -4.79 -4.03
C VAL A 169 9.94 -5.26 -2.58
N ALA A 170 8.80 -5.23 -1.89
CA ALA A 170 8.65 -5.90 -0.61
C ALA A 170 7.83 -7.18 -0.83
N VAL A 171 8.42 -8.31 -0.51
CA VAL A 171 7.76 -9.62 -0.48
C VAL A 171 7.48 -9.96 0.98
N GLU A 172 6.20 -9.97 1.35
CA GLU A 172 5.80 -10.26 2.75
C GLU A 172 6.24 -11.68 3.11
N VAL A 173 7.06 -11.79 4.16
CA VAL A 173 7.79 -13.02 4.59
C VAL A 173 8.68 -13.61 3.48
N GLY A 174 9.27 -12.73 2.67
CA GLY A 174 10.24 -13.06 1.62
C GLY A 174 11.38 -12.05 1.54
N GLY A 175 11.20 -10.86 2.16
CA GLY A 175 12.22 -9.82 2.29
C GLY A 175 12.06 -8.66 1.31
N PHE A 176 13.02 -7.77 1.38
CA PHE A 176 13.16 -6.63 0.46
C PHE A 176 14.10 -7.03 -0.68
N LEU A 177 13.71 -6.76 -1.91
CA LEU A 177 14.51 -7.10 -3.09
C LEU A 177 14.73 -5.86 -3.96
N LYS A 178 15.87 -5.86 -4.65
CA LYS A 178 16.31 -4.79 -5.56
C LYS A 178 16.71 -5.35 -6.91
N SER A 179 16.28 -4.68 -7.97
CA SER A 179 16.81 -4.81 -9.32
C SER A 179 17.41 -3.47 -9.75
N THR A 180 18.48 -3.51 -10.55
CA THR A 180 19.09 -2.32 -11.19
C THR A 180 19.13 -2.41 -12.71
N ASP A 181 18.44 -3.39 -13.28
CA ASP A 181 18.44 -3.70 -14.72
C ASP A 181 17.02 -3.93 -15.29
N GLY A 182 16.04 -3.30 -14.65
CA GLY A 182 14.64 -3.37 -15.08
C GLY A 182 13.94 -4.70 -14.76
N GLY A 183 14.42 -5.42 -13.74
CA GLY A 183 13.85 -6.66 -13.29
C GLY A 183 14.42 -7.91 -13.94
N LYS A 184 15.52 -7.79 -14.70
CA LYS A 184 16.20 -8.94 -15.33
C LYS A 184 17.00 -9.76 -14.31
N THR A 185 17.54 -9.09 -13.29
CA THR A 185 18.20 -9.72 -12.15
C THR A 185 17.75 -9.08 -10.84
N TRP A 186 17.79 -9.83 -9.75
CA TRP A 186 17.37 -9.37 -8.43
C TRP A 186 18.38 -9.78 -7.36
N THR A 187 18.48 -8.95 -6.34
CA THR A 187 19.24 -9.24 -5.12
C THR A 187 18.35 -9.03 -3.90
N THR A 188 18.50 -9.90 -2.91
CA THR A 188 17.85 -9.72 -1.60
C THR A 188 18.58 -8.64 -0.82
N ILE A 189 17.84 -7.77 -0.16
CA ILE A 189 18.34 -6.77 0.78
C ILE A 189 18.27 -7.41 2.17
N ASP A 190 19.44 -7.66 2.74
CA ASP A 190 19.60 -8.26 4.08
C ASP A 190 19.63 -7.19 5.19
N ASN A 191 19.85 -7.62 6.43
CA ASN A 191 20.00 -6.77 7.62
C ASN A 191 18.76 -5.91 7.97
N ILE A 192 17.57 -6.38 7.62
CA ILE A 192 16.26 -5.88 8.03
C ILE A 192 15.32 -7.06 8.22
N ASN A 193 14.27 -6.91 9.04
CA ASN A 193 13.27 -7.96 9.19
C ASN A 193 12.68 -8.37 7.81
N PRO A 194 12.77 -9.65 7.42
CA PRO A 194 12.30 -10.13 6.12
C PRO A 194 10.77 -10.17 5.98
N ASP A 195 10.02 -9.90 7.05
CA ASP A 195 8.56 -9.71 6.97
C ASP A 195 8.28 -8.31 6.40
N ALA A 196 8.55 -8.16 5.10
CA ALA A 196 8.57 -6.87 4.42
C ALA A 196 7.16 -6.40 4.04
N HIS A 197 6.68 -5.31 4.64
CA HIS A 197 5.35 -4.77 4.35
C HIS A 197 5.36 -3.74 3.22
N ARG A 198 6.20 -2.71 3.32
CA ARG A 198 6.28 -1.64 2.32
C ARG A 198 7.72 -1.25 2.06
N VAL A 199 7.97 -0.81 0.84
CA VAL A 199 9.23 -0.20 0.43
C VAL A 199 8.96 1.04 -0.39
N LEU A 200 9.74 2.10 -0.18
CA LEU A 200 9.60 3.38 -0.88
C LEU A 200 10.95 4.03 -1.13
N ILE A 201 11.16 4.50 -2.37
CA ILE A 201 12.18 5.47 -2.71
C ILE A 201 11.48 6.83 -2.77
N PRO A 202 11.82 7.80 -1.90
CA PRO A 202 11.18 9.10 -1.93
C PRO A 202 11.64 9.93 -3.13
N THR A 203 10.73 10.67 -3.74
CA THR A 203 11.02 11.46 -4.94
C THR A 203 11.93 12.66 -4.66
N ASN A 204 11.90 13.19 -3.44
CA ASN A 204 12.67 14.34 -2.99
C ASN A 204 14.09 13.99 -2.51
N ASP A 205 14.35 12.73 -2.15
CA ASP A 205 15.68 12.24 -1.76
C ASP A 205 15.88 10.78 -2.20
N PRO A 206 16.14 10.54 -3.49
CA PRO A 206 16.27 9.17 -4.02
C PRO A 206 17.50 8.40 -3.53
N SER A 207 18.37 9.02 -2.73
CA SER A 207 19.48 8.34 -2.06
C SER A 207 18.99 7.48 -0.88
N LYS A 208 17.78 7.73 -0.39
CA LYS A 208 17.18 7.00 0.71
C LYS A 208 16.25 5.89 0.22
N LEU A 209 16.15 4.87 1.04
CA LEU A 209 15.18 3.79 0.93
C LEU A 209 14.47 3.66 2.27
N TYR A 210 13.16 3.70 2.25
CA TYR A 210 12.33 3.48 3.43
C TYR A 210 11.65 2.12 3.35
N GLY A 211 11.49 1.47 4.49
CA GLY A 211 10.78 0.20 4.59
C GLY A 211 10.01 0.07 5.89
N THR A 212 8.91 -0.68 5.85
CA THR A 212 8.19 -1.10 7.03
C THR A 212 8.17 -2.61 7.17
N ALA A 213 8.36 -3.08 8.39
CA ALA A 213 8.26 -4.47 8.77
C ALA A 213 7.78 -4.52 10.24
N PRO A 214 7.00 -5.53 10.65
CA PRO A 214 6.55 -5.61 12.04
C PRO A 214 7.72 -5.77 12.99
N THR A 215 7.56 -5.34 14.24
CA THR A 215 8.59 -5.51 15.28
C THR A 215 8.59 -6.90 15.92
N THR A 216 7.63 -7.74 15.53
CA THR A 216 7.49 -9.11 15.99
C THR A 216 8.29 -10.09 15.11
N ASN A 217 8.57 -11.27 15.66
CA ASN A 217 9.21 -12.39 14.94
C ASN A 217 10.61 -12.10 14.38
N CYS A 218 11.34 -11.14 14.97
CA CYS A 218 12.73 -10.88 14.63
C CYS A 218 13.59 -10.67 15.89
N GLY A 219 14.91 -10.88 15.76
CA GLY A 219 15.84 -10.63 16.86
C GLY A 219 15.85 -9.18 17.32
N PRO A 220 16.25 -8.90 18.58
CA PRO A 220 16.21 -7.54 19.13
C PRO A 220 17.10 -6.55 18.37
N GLU A 221 18.17 -7.03 17.77
CA GLU A 221 19.12 -6.22 17.00
C GLU A 221 18.72 -6.07 15.51
N THR A 222 17.71 -6.82 15.04
CA THR A 222 17.26 -6.73 13.65
C THR A 222 16.42 -5.48 13.45
N PRO A 223 16.77 -4.57 12.51
CA PRO A 223 15.95 -3.41 12.21
C PRO A 223 14.52 -3.82 11.81
N ALA A 224 13.54 -3.17 12.42
CA ALA A 224 12.11 -3.39 12.22
C ALA A 224 11.32 -2.14 12.60
N GLY A 225 10.02 -2.14 12.39
CA GLY A 225 9.17 -0.98 12.49
C GLY A 225 9.25 -0.15 11.21
N PHE A 226 9.33 1.17 11.34
CA PHE A 226 9.65 2.06 10.23
C PHE A 226 11.18 2.21 10.17
N CYS A 227 11.76 1.86 9.03
CA CYS A 227 13.21 1.80 8.83
C CYS A 227 13.65 2.67 7.67
N VAL A 228 14.90 3.16 7.73
CA VAL A 228 15.55 3.92 6.65
C VAL A 228 16.93 3.35 6.35
N SER A 229 17.27 3.31 5.09
CA SER A 229 18.61 3.08 4.57
C SER A 229 19.06 4.31 3.76
N SER A 230 20.34 4.69 3.87
CA SER A 230 20.96 5.77 3.08
C SER A 230 22.10 5.25 2.18
N ASP A 231 22.23 3.94 2.03
CA ASP A 231 23.28 3.26 1.29
C ASP A 231 22.73 2.18 0.34
N GLY A 232 21.50 2.41 -0.14
CA GLY A 232 20.85 1.50 -1.11
C GLY A 232 20.40 0.17 -0.54
N GLY A 233 20.21 0.09 0.77
CA GLY A 233 19.76 -1.11 1.49
C GLY A 233 20.88 -1.93 2.11
N ALA A 234 22.14 -1.50 2.04
CA ALA A 234 23.26 -2.22 2.64
C ALA A 234 23.23 -2.18 4.19
N SER A 235 22.75 -1.07 4.76
CA SER A 235 22.46 -0.97 6.17
C SER A 235 21.13 -0.27 6.43
N TRP A 236 20.51 -0.60 7.58
CA TRP A 236 19.20 -0.07 7.97
C TRP A 236 19.21 0.46 9.40
N LYS A 237 18.42 1.49 9.62
CA LYS A 237 18.17 2.07 10.94
C LYS A 237 16.68 2.08 11.20
N SER A 238 16.26 1.51 12.35
CA SER A 238 14.90 1.69 12.86
C SER A 238 14.70 3.13 13.31
N MET A 239 13.63 3.75 12.83
CA MET A 239 13.21 5.11 13.15
C MET A 239 12.10 5.12 14.20
N THR A 240 11.53 3.97 14.52
CA THR A 240 10.56 3.76 15.59
C THR A 240 11.18 2.87 16.67
N PRO A 241 10.94 3.13 17.96
CA PRO A 241 11.42 2.25 19.02
C PRO A 241 10.68 0.90 19.01
N ARG A 242 11.26 -0.11 19.63
CA ARG A 242 10.67 -1.46 19.70
C ARG A 242 9.31 -1.52 20.40
N ASP A 243 9.10 -0.66 21.36
CA ASP A 243 7.83 -0.49 22.10
C ASP A 243 6.90 0.56 21.47
N PHE A 244 7.17 0.92 20.23
CA PHE A 244 6.32 1.87 19.51
C PHE A 244 4.85 1.43 19.50
N ARG A 245 3.95 2.40 19.70
CA ARG A 245 2.51 2.13 19.81
C ARG A 245 1.92 1.37 18.61
N ILE A 246 2.57 1.47 17.44
CA ILE A 246 2.23 0.76 16.23
C ILE A 246 3.29 -0.33 16.00
N GLY A 247 3.07 -1.53 16.53
CA GLY A 247 4.01 -2.64 16.38
C GLY A 247 3.89 -3.39 15.06
N TYR A 248 2.71 -3.29 14.41
CA TYR A 248 2.44 -3.82 13.08
C TYR A 248 2.31 -2.67 12.09
N VAL A 249 3.44 -2.04 11.79
CA VAL A 249 3.53 -0.90 10.86
C VAL A 249 3.32 -1.40 9.43
N ASP A 250 2.40 -0.79 8.70
CA ASP A 250 2.13 -1.15 7.30
C ASP A 250 2.15 0.09 6.40
N PRO A 251 1.05 0.84 6.16
CA PRO A 251 1.12 1.98 5.25
C PRO A 251 1.90 3.14 5.85
N PHE A 252 2.65 3.80 4.99
CA PHE A 252 3.37 5.02 5.33
C PHE A 252 3.56 5.91 4.10
N PHE A 253 3.88 7.19 4.34
CA PHE A 253 4.45 8.06 3.30
C PHE A 253 5.53 8.98 3.84
N VAL A 254 6.35 9.46 2.90
CA VAL A 254 7.22 10.62 3.04
C VAL A 254 6.58 11.75 2.24
N HIS A 255 6.41 12.91 2.84
CA HIS A 255 5.84 14.06 2.14
C HIS A 255 6.77 14.48 0.99
N PRO A 256 6.28 14.65 -0.26
CA PRO A 256 7.14 14.86 -1.41
C PRO A 256 7.90 16.19 -1.40
N GLY A 257 7.42 17.19 -0.68
CA GLY A 257 8.06 18.49 -0.53
C GLY A 257 8.85 18.69 0.77
N ASP A 258 8.73 17.76 1.74
CA ASP A 258 9.42 17.84 3.03
C ASP A 258 9.85 16.44 3.50
N PRO A 259 11.15 16.10 3.38
CA PRO A 259 11.65 14.78 3.78
C PRO A 259 11.61 14.53 5.30
N ASN A 260 11.36 15.54 6.11
CA ASN A 260 11.23 15.40 7.55
C ASN A 260 9.79 15.05 7.98
N LEU A 261 8.83 15.26 7.08
CA LEU A 261 7.42 15.00 7.37
C LEU A 261 7.05 13.58 6.92
N LEU A 262 6.81 12.73 7.90
CA LEU A 262 6.53 11.31 7.73
C LEU A 262 5.21 10.95 8.41
N PHE A 263 4.48 10.01 7.81
CA PHE A 263 3.29 9.41 8.41
C PHE A 263 3.39 7.90 8.33
N VAL A 264 3.03 7.23 9.41
CA VAL A 264 2.91 5.77 9.47
C VAL A 264 1.58 5.39 10.09
N ALA A 265 1.01 4.27 9.67
CA ALA A 265 -0.17 3.71 10.31
C ALA A 265 -0.05 2.19 10.45
N GLY A 266 -0.93 1.63 11.26
CA GLY A 266 -1.02 0.20 11.46
C GLY A 266 -1.59 -0.16 12.81
N ALA A 267 -1.58 -1.44 13.09
CA ALA A 267 -2.11 -2.02 14.31
C ALA A 267 -1.08 -2.06 15.44
N LYS A 268 -1.58 -2.24 16.66
CA LYS A 268 -0.72 -2.44 17.83
C LYS A 268 0.07 -3.75 17.74
N THR A 269 -0.58 -4.81 17.25
CA THR A 269 -0.03 -6.15 17.13
C THR A 269 -0.44 -6.78 15.79
N GLY A 270 0.12 -7.93 15.44
CA GLY A 270 -0.20 -8.63 14.20
C GLY A 270 -1.57 -9.36 14.22
N PRO A 271 -2.05 -9.80 13.03
CA PRO A 271 -3.38 -10.38 12.81
C PRO A 271 -3.73 -11.59 13.71
N GLY A 272 -2.74 -12.40 14.09
CA GLY A 272 -2.96 -13.53 15.01
C GLY A 272 -3.47 -13.13 16.40
N THR A 273 -3.22 -11.88 16.82
CA THR A 273 -3.72 -11.34 18.08
C THR A 273 -5.13 -10.75 17.93
N TRP A 274 -5.45 -10.21 16.75
CA TRP A 274 -6.74 -9.54 16.51
C TRP A 274 -7.93 -10.47 16.70
N ARG A 275 -7.81 -11.72 16.26
CA ARG A 275 -8.85 -12.73 16.43
C ARG A 275 -9.22 -12.98 17.90
N LYS A 276 -8.23 -12.89 18.80
CA LYS A 276 -8.44 -13.10 20.24
C LYS A 276 -9.00 -11.87 20.93
N LEU A 277 -8.58 -10.68 20.49
CA LEU A 277 -8.92 -9.40 21.12
C LEU A 277 -10.09 -8.70 20.43
N HIS A 278 -10.52 -9.18 19.25
CA HIS A 278 -11.51 -8.55 18.36
C HIS A 278 -11.18 -7.07 18.05
N THR A 279 -9.88 -6.73 18.09
CA THR A 279 -9.40 -5.39 17.76
C THR A 279 -7.96 -5.43 17.25
N ALA A 280 -7.67 -4.63 16.24
CA ALA A 280 -6.32 -4.29 15.79
C ALA A 280 -5.73 -3.14 16.62
N ASP A 281 -6.59 -2.32 17.22
CA ASP A 281 -6.23 -1.13 18.00
C ASP A 281 -5.26 -0.22 17.23
N SER A 282 -5.66 0.12 16.00
CA SER A 282 -4.81 0.86 15.05
C SER A 282 -4.61 2.32 15.45
N ARG A 283 -3.51 2.90 14.97
CA ARG A 283 -3.17 4.32 15.11
C ARG A 283 -2.52 4.85 13.85
N ILE A 284 -2.51 6.17 13.75
CA ILE A 284 -1.72 6.93 12.80
C ILE A 284 -0.71 7.74 13.62
N ALA A 285 0.53 7.78 13.19
CA ALA A 285 1.57 8.58 13.79
C ALA A 285 2.23 9.47 12.74
N ARG A 286 2.68 10.64 13.18
CA ARG A 286 3.38 11.64 12.38
C ARG A 286 4.74 11.96 12.99
N SER A 287 5.76 12.10 12.15
CA SER A 287 7.03 12.72 12.50
C SER A 287 7.20 14.00 11.69
N ARG A 288 7.76 15.04 12.31
CA ARG A 288 8.13 16.32 11.65
C ARG A 288 9.64 16.57 11.65
N ASP A 289 10.42 15.59 12.08
CA ASP A 289 11.87 15.70 12.27
C ASP A 289 12.65 14.54 11.63
N GLY A 290 12.06 13.95 10.59
CA GLY A 290 12.68 12.85 9.85
C GLY A 290 12.70 11.53 10.60
N GLY A 291 11.72 11.30 11.48
CA GLY A 291 11.56 10.06 12.24
C GLY A 291 12.34 10.01 13.57
N LYS A 292 12.87 11.13 14.04
CA LYS A 292 13.55 11.19 15.36
C LYS A 292 12.56 11.17 16.52
N SER A 293 11.38 11.79 16.32
CA SER A 293 10.26 11.75 17.25
C SER A 293 8.94 11.52 16.50
N TRP A 294 7.93 11.03 17.22
CA TRP A 294 6.64 10.65 16.67
C TRP A 294 5.48 11.10 17.55
N ASP A 295 4.51 11.75 16.94
CA ASP A 295 3.23 12.11 17.55
C ASP A 295 2.19 11.04 17.17
N ILE A 296 1.55 10.40 18.15
CA ILE A 296 0.35 9.59 17.90
C ILE A 296 -0.83 10.53 17.69
N LEU A 297 -1.45 10.47 16.53
CA LEU A 297 -2.52 11.39 16.16
C LEU A 297 -3.85 10.95 16.77
N THR A 298 -4.56 11.90 17.39
CA THR A 298 -5.82 11.65 18.11
C THR A 298 -6.94 12.63 17.76
N GLY A 299 -6.60 13.81 17.23
CA GLY A 299 -7.56 14.89 16.98
C GLY A 299 -8.68 14.46 16.03
N GLY A 300 -9.90 14.23 16.55
CA GLY A 300 -11.07 13.80 15.76
C GLY A 300 -11.10 12.33 15.36
N LEU A 301 -10.02 11.56 15.59
CA LEU A 301 -10.02 10.10 15.45
C LEU A 301 -10.74 9.45 16.66
N PRO A 302 -11.37 8.27 16.47
CA PRO A 302 -11.89 7.49 17.59
C PRO A 302 -10.80 7.19 18.63
N GLU A 303 -11.16 7.24 19.90
CA GLU A 303 -10.24 6.87 21.00
C GLU A 303 -9.66 5.47 20.82
N HIS A 304 -10.50 4.54 20.31
CA HIS A 304 -10.10 3.18 19.92
C HIS A 304 -10.52 2.91 18.48
N ILE A 305 -9.55 2.68 17.61
CA ILE A 305 -9.80 2.23 16.23
C ILE A 305 -9.71 0.70 16.24
N ARG A 306 -10.87 0.04 16.32
CA ARG A 306 -10.97 -1.43 16.36
C ARG A 306 -10.37 -2.06 15.11
N ALA A 307 -10.64 -1.47 13.98
CA ALA A 307 -10.19 -1.92 12.66
C ALA A 307 -8.68 -1.79 12.46
N ASN A 308 -8.13 -2.53 11.51
CA ASN A 308 -6.81 -2.25 10.98
C ASN A 308 -6.87 -1.15 9.91
N ILE A 309 -5.86 -0.28 9.87
CA ILE A 309 -5.64 0.67 8.78
C ILE A 309 -4.68 0.00 7.80
N GLU A 310 -5.20 -0.46 6.65
CA GLU A 310 -4.41 -1.17 5.62
C GLU A 310 -4.11 -0.33 4.39
N GLY A 311 -4.88 0.71 4.14
CA GLY A 311 -4.69 1.64 3.04
C GLY A 311 -4.50 3.07 3.53
N MET A 312 -3.52 3.77 2.99
CA MET A 312 -3.38 5.22 3.15
C MET A 312 -3.03 5.85 1.82
N ALA A 313 -3.56 7.05 1.58
CA ALA A 313 -3.24 7.85 0.41
C ALA A 313 -2.99 9.31 0.81
N MET A 314 -2.01 9.93 0.18
CA MET A 314 -1.74 11.37 0.29
C MET A 314 -2.04 12.04 -1.05
N ASP A 315 -2.79 13.14 -1.01
CA ASP A 315 -2.89 14.09 -2.12
C ASP A 315 -2.10 15.34 -1.74
N ALA A 316 -1.03 15.64 -2.47
CA ALA A 316 -0.17 16.80 -2.24
C ALA A 316 -0.30 17.81 -3.38
N TRP A 317 -0.45 19.09 -3.04
CA TRP A 317 -0.56 20.19 -4.00
C TRP A 317 0.24 21.42 -3.55
N ASN A 318 0.29 22.45 -4.39
CA ASN A 318 0.96 23.71 -4.04
C ASN A 318 0.30 24.36 -2.83
N GLY A 319 1.00 24.34 -1.70
CA GLY A 319 0.56 24.97 -0.46
C GLY A 319 -0.25 24.09 0.50
N GLY A 320 -0.36 22.75 0.23
CA GLY A 320 -1.06 21.88 1.16
C GLY A 320 -1.05 20.40 0.76
N TYR A 321 -1.66 19.62 1.61
CA TYR A 321 -1.89 18.19 1.35
C TYR A 321 -3.06 17.65 2.17
N ALA A 322 -3.63 16.56 1.73
CA ALA A 322 -4.63 15.80 2.45
C ALA A 322 -4.20 14.35 2.61
N ILE A 323 -4.67 13.73 3.68
CA ILE A 323 -4.40 12.33 3.99
C ILE A 323 -5.72 11.59 4.12
N PHE A 324 -5.77 10.41 3.52
CA PHE A 324 -6.87 9.46 3.58
C PHE A 324 -6.37 8.18 4.22
N ALA A 325 -7.12 7.63 5.16
CA ALA A 325 -6.81 6.34 5.80
C ALA A 325 -8.04 5.44 5.78
N GLY A 326 -7.93 4.32 5.08
CA GLY A 326 -8.99 3.32 4.92
C GLY A 326 -8.80 2.16 5.87
N THR A 327 -9.91 1.72 6.46
CA THR A 327 -9.94 0.69 7.50
C THR A 327 -10.59 -0.59 7.04
N THR A 328 -10.27 -1.68 7.73
CA THR A 328 -10.91 -2.99 7.52
C THR A 328 -12.39 -3.05 7.97
N ASP A 329 -12.92 -1.99 8.57
CA ASP A 329 -14.37 -1.82 8.83
C ASP A 329 -15.07 -1.02 7.72
N GLY A 330 -14.33 -0.55 6.71
CA GLY A 330 -14.87 0.24 5.61
C GLY A 330 -15.07 1.72 5.92
N ASP A 331 -14.48 2.20 7.01
CA ASP A 331 -14.44 3.62 7.32
C ASP A 331 -13.22 4.28 6.66
N VAL A 332 -13.38 5.53 6.22
CA VAL A 332 -12.29 6.35 5.72
C VAL A 332 -12.14 7.61 6.57
N PHE A 333 -10.99 7.75 7.19
CA PHE A 333 -10.55 8.94 7.89
C PHE A 333 -9.84 9.89 6.92
N TYR A 334 -10.08 11.19 7.11
CA TYR A 334 -9.56 12.25 6.26
C TYR A 334 -9.06 13.43 7.10
N SER A 335 -7.92 13.98 6.72
CA SER A 335 -7.36 15.21 7.27
C SER A 335 -6.77 16.06 6.16
N GLU A 336 -7.01 17.39 6.21
CA GLU A 336 -6.41 18.39 5.31
C GLU A 336 -5.69 19.50 6.07
N ASP A 337 -5.43 19.30 7.36
CA ASP A 337 -4.72 20.22 8.25
C ASP A 337 -3.48 19.56 8.87
N GLU A 338 -2.69 18.88 8.07
CA GLU A 338 -1.46 18.22 8.45
C GLU A 338 -1.64 17.05 9.45
N GLY A 339 -2.84 16.47 9.53
CA GLY A 339 -3.17 15.41 10.47
C GLY A 339 -3.51 15.88 11.88
N ASN A 340 -3.75 17.19 12.09
CA ASN A 340 -4.12 17.70 13.41
C ASN A 340 -5.59 17.40 13.74
N HIS A 341 -6.48 17.51 12.75
CA HIS A 341 -7.88 17.11 12.87
C HIS A 341 -8.27 16.14 11.78
N TRP A 342 -9.00 15.11 12.18
CA TRP A 342 -9.49 14.07 11.34
C TRP A 342 -11.02 14.03 11.34
N GLN A 343 -11.57 13.68 10.21
CA GLN A 343 -13.01 13.45 10.04
C GLN A 343 -13.21 12.03 9.47
N THR A 344 -14.24 11.34 9.93
CA THR A 344 -14.71 10.14 9.25
C THR A 344 -15.61 10.59 8.11
N ILE A 345 -15.06 10.62 6.89
CA ILE A 345 -15.78 11.11 5.70
C ILE A 345 -16.64 10.04 5.04
N ILE A 346 -16.36 8.78 5.28
CA ILE A 346 -17.04 7.61 4.72
C ILE A 346 -17.14 6.57 5.81
N LYS A 347 -18.29 5.86 5.89
CA LYS A 347 -18.53 4.80 6.88
C LYS A 347 -19.10 3.55 6.23
N GLY A 348 -18.51 2.39 6.59
CA GLY A 348 -19.09 1.07 6.34
C GLY A 348 -19.33 0.70 4.88
N ILE A 349 -18.45 1.14 3.96
CA ILE A 349 -18.60 0.84 2.53
C ILE A 349 -18.11 -0.56 2.11
N GLY A 350 -17.63 -1.33 3.03
CA GLY A 350 -16.91 -2.58 2.81
C GLY A 350 -15.44 -2.44 3.23
N PRO A 351 -14.84 -3.52 3.73
CA PRO A 351 -13.46 -3.52 4.21
C PRO A 351 -12.46 -3.01 3.16
N VAL A 352 -11.62 -2.06 3.55
CA VAL A 352 -10.41 -1.70 2.78
C VAL A 352 -9.32 -2.68 3.22
N SER A 353 -9.15 -3.77 2.47
CA SER A 353 -8.25 -4.86 2.85
C SER A 353 -7.56 -5.46 1.65
N LYS A 354 -6.27 -5.82 1.82
CA LYS A 354 -5.45 -6.47 0.78
C LYS A 354 -5.80 -7.95 0.57
N SER A 355 -6.34 -8.58 1.62
CA SER A 355 -6.69 -10.00 1.64
C SER A 355 -7.83 -10.23 2.63
N HIS A 356 -7.88 -11.38 3.28
CA HIS A 356 -8.89 -11.70 4.30
C HIS A 356 -8.53 -11.23 5.72
N HIS A 357 -7.64 -10.25 5.89
CA HIS A 357 -7.25 -9.74 7.22
C HIS A 357 -8.43 -9.20 8.03
N TYR A 358 -9.40 -8.58 7.38
CA TYR A 358 -10.63 -8.11 8.01
C TYR A 358 -11.41 -9.22 8.73
N SER A 359 -11.34 -10.47 8.24
CA SER A 359 -12.03 -11.61 8.87
C SER A 359 -11.49 -11.97 10.25
N ASN A 360 -10.23 -11.58 10.55
CA ASN A 360 -9.65 -11.75 11.88
C ASN A 360 -10.27 -10.83 12.94
N LEU A 361 -11.03 -9.83 12.50
CA LEU A 361 -11.71 -8.86 13.35
C LEU A 361 -13.22 -9.11 13.44
N ALA A 362 -13.76 -10.07 12.67
CA ALA A 362 -15.17 -10.42 12.72
C ALA A 362 -15.57 -10.89 14.13
N LEU A 363 -16.70 -10.39 14.62
CA LEU A 363 -17.30 -10.88 15.86
C LEU A 363 -17.95 -12.25 15.59
N GLU A 364 -17.94 -13.15 16.59
CA GLU A 364 -18.63 -14.44 16.47
C GLU A 364 -20.11 -14.21 16.10
N GLY A 365 -20.56 -14.81 14.99
CA GLY A 365 -21.91 -14.67 14.45
C GLY A 365 -22.07 -13.66 13.30
N GLN A 366 -21.03 -12.91 12.93
CA GLN A 366 -20.96 -12.20 11.65
C GLN A 366 -20.28 -13.12 10.63
N GLU A 367 -21.08 -13.71 9.74
CA GLU A 367 -20.51 -14.48 8.62
C GLU A 367 -19.63 -13.56 7.78
N ALA A 368 -18.39 -14.00 7.56
CA ALA A 368 -17.52 -13.35 6.58
C ALA A 368 -18.25 -13.41 5.22
N HIS A 369 -18.48 -12.27 4.62
CA HIS A 369 -18.97 -12.22 3.24
C HIS A 369 -18.01 -13.00 2.35
N HIS A 370 -18.52 -14.07 1.76
CA HIS A 370 -17.81 -14.95 0.81
C HIS A 370 -17.84 -14.35 -0.59
#